data_c43069900c102bb9e9c9df4ae678870c
#
_entry.id   c43069900c102bb9e9c9df4ae678870c
#
_cell.length_a   1.000
_cell.length_b   1.000
_cell.length_c   1.000
_cell.angle_alpha   90.00
_cell.angle_beta   90.00
_cell.angle_gamma   90.00
#
_symmetry.space_group_name_H-M   'P 1'
#
loop_
_entity.id
_entity.type
_entity.pdbx_description
1 polymer ?
#
loop_
_entity_poly.entity_id
_entity_poly.type
_entity_poly.pdbx_seq_one_letter_code
_entity_poly.pdbx_strand_id
1 'polypeptide(L)'
;MQIPMRWSDMDAYQHINNVAFLGYFEMARVSLFFEHPTHDEKTGMRRGLVVHSHEITYKRPVLYDAEPLEIQIWVSNVRAASFLCHYEAFDHGQLAATGQTMLVPFDFSLDRPRRITPEEKEFLARFTDEPTD
;
A
#
# COMPACT_ATOMS: atom_id res chain seq x y z
N MET A 1 -0.15 -3.65 -10.24
CA MET A 1 -1.54 -3.84 -9.79
C MET A 1 -2.39 -2.71 -10.35
N GLN A 2 -3.53 -3.04 -10.91
CA GLN A 2 -4.43 -2.07 -11.54
C GLN A 2 -5.49 -1.63 -10.55
N ILE A 3 -5.54 -0.34 -10.24
CA ILE A 3 -6.52 0.22 -9.32
C ILE A 3 -7.42 1.18 -10.09
N PRO A 4 -8.73 0.89 -10.21
CA PRO A 4 -9.64 1.78 -10.93
C PRO A 4 -9.91 3.04 -10.14
N MET A 5 -9.97 4.16 -10.85
CA MET A 5 -10.40 5.43 -10.28
C MET A 5 -11.93 5.50 -10.27
N ARG A 6 -12.50 6.26 -9.34
CA ARG A 6 -13.94 6.47 -9.27
C ARG A 6 -14.27 7.90 -9.66
N TRP A 7 -15.43 8.06 -10.30
CA TRP A 7 -15.91 9.41 -10.64
C TRP A 7 -15.98 10.31 -9.39
N SER A 8 -16.39 9.74 -8.26
CA SER A 8 -16.50 10.49 -7.00
C SER A 8 -15.15 10.92 -6.41
N ASP A 9 -14.03 10.43 -6.98
CA ASP A 9 -12.70 10.81 -6.53
C ASP A 9 -12.22 12.13 -7.14
N MET A 10 -12.96 12.68 -8.10
CA MET A 10 -12.62 13.96 -8.74
C MET A 10 -12.94 15.14 -7.83
N ASP A 11 -12.14 16.19 -7.95
CA ASP A 11 -12.45 17.50 -7.37
C ASP A 11 -13.15 18.39 -8.39
N ALA A 12 -13.35 19.68 -8.03
CA ALA A 12 -14.01 20.65 -8.90
C ALA A 12 -13.26 20.93 -10.20
N TYR A 13 -11.99 20.58 -10.28
CA TYR A 13 -11.14 20.78 -11.46
C TYR A 13 -11.03 19.52 -12.32
N GLN A 14 -11.83 18.48 -12.04
CA GLN A 14 -11.80 17.19 -12.72
C GLN A 14 -10.49 16.41 -12.49
N HIS A 15 -9.68 16.84 -11.55
CA HIS A 15 -8.49 16.11 -11.12
C HIS A 15 -8.83 15.17 -9.99
N ILE A 16 -8.09 14.08 -9.91
CA ILE A 16 -8.23 13.16 -8.78
C ILE A 16 -7.79 13.87 -7.51
N ASN A 17 -8.66 13.86 -6.51
CA ASN A 17 -8.41 14.50 -5.22
C ASN A 17 -7.19 13.85 -4.54
N ASN A 18 -6.36 14.68 -3.91
CA ASN A 18 -5.18 14.19 -3.19
C ASN A 18 -5.52 13.10 -2.16
N VAL A 19 -6.65 13.26 -1.48
CA VAL A 19 -7.09 12.29 -0.45
C VAL A 19 -7.42 10.93 -1.06
N ALA A 20 -7.87 10.88 -2.31
CA ALA A 20 -8.19 9.62 -2.98
C ALA A 20 -6.98 8.71 -3.12
N PHE A 21 -5.78 9.25 -3.24
CA PHE A 21 -4.55 8.46 -3.36
C PHE A 21 -4.29 7.62 -2.10
N LEU A 22 -4.66 8.09 -0.92
CA LEU A 22 -4.58 7.28 0.30
C LEU A 22 -5.42 6.02 0.15
N GLY A 23 -6.61 6.15 -0.42
CA GLY A 23 -7.49 5.00 -0.68
C GLY A 23 -6.92 4.05 -1.71
N TYR A 24 -6.33 4.56 -2.77
CA TYR A 24 -5.72 3.70 -3.80
C TYR A 24 -4.55 2.90 -3.23
N PHE A 25 -3.71 3.53 -2.42
CA PHE A 25 -2.60 2.84 -1.77
C PHE A 25 -3.11 1.83 -0.74
N GLU A 26 -4.19 2.14 -0.04
CA GLU A 26 -4.82 1.18 0.87
C GLU A 26 -5.32 -0.06 0.11
N MET A 27 -5.95 0.13 -1.04
CA MET A 27 -6.40 -1.00 -1.86
C MET A 27 -5.23 -1.89 -2.27
N ALA A 28 -4.09 -1.28 -2.62
CA ALA A 28 -2.89 -2.04 -2.94
C ALA A 28 -2.38 -2.83 -1.74
N ARG A 29 -2.36 -2.23 -0.55
CA ARG A 29 -1.95 -2.92 0.67
C ARG A 29 -2.87 -4.09 0.99
N VAL A 30 -4.18 -3.86 0.92
CA VAL A 30 -5.16 -4.91 1.21
C VAL A 30 -4.98 -6.09 0.26
N SER A 31 -4.77 -5.81 -1.01
CA SER A 31 -4.53 -6.87 -1.98
C SER A 31 -3.26 -7.66 -1.64
N LEU A 32 -2.18 -6.99 -1.27
CA LEU A 32 -0.93 -7.66 -0.96
C LEU A 32 -1.00 -8.44 0.35
N PHE A 33 -1.51 -7.83 1.42
CA PHE A 33 -1.41 -8.42 2.75
C PHE A 33 -2.58 -9.30 3.14
N PHE A 34 -3.74 -9.17 2.49
CA PHE A 34 -4.93 -9.92 2.87
C PHE A 34 -5.49 -10.81 1.78
N GLU A 35 -5.20 -10.50 0.51
CA GLU A 35 -5.79 -11.21 -0.63
C GLU A 35 -4.76 -11.89 -1.53
N HIS A 36 -3.46 -11.74 -1.26
CA HIS A 36 -2.43 -12.34 -2.11
C HIS A 36 -2.59 -13.86 -2.15
N PRO A 37 -2.52 -14.49 -3.36
CA PRO A 37 -2.78 -15.93 -3.48
C PRO A 37 -1.85 -16.84 -2.68
N THR A 38 -0.64 -16.38 -2.35
CA THR A 38 0.35 -17.21 -1.68
C THR A 38 0.32 -17.09 -0.15
N HIS A 39 -0.50 -16.20 0.41
CA HIS A 39 -0.50 -16.07 1.86
C HIS A 39 -1.56 -16.97 2.51
N ASP A 40 -1.32 -17.31 3.77
CA ASP A 40 -2.27 -18.00 4.64
C ASP A 40 -2.43 -17.16 5.92
N GLU A 41 -3.15 -17.71 6.90
CA GLU A 41 -3.41 -17.01 8.16
C GLU A 41 -2.13 -16.68 8.95
N LYS A 42 -1.04 -17.43 8.73
CA LYS A 42 0.21 -17.23 9.43
C LYS A 42 1.13 -16.24 8.74
N THR A 43 1.14 -16.24 7.40
CA THR A 43 2.13 -15.53 6.60
C THR A 43 1.62 -14.25 5.99
N GLY A 44 0.30 -14.08 5.88
CA GLY A 44 -0.32 -12.99 5.12
C GLY A 44 -0.58 -11.71 5.89
N MET A 45 -0.07 -11.59 7.11
CA MET A 45 -0.29 -10.41 7.94
C MET A 45 -1.75 -10.22 8.36
N ARG A 46 -2.59 -11.24 8.24
CA ARG A 46 -4.01 -11.17 8.59
C ARG A 46 -4.28 -11.01 10.08
N ARG A 47 -3.28 -11.27 10.91
CA ARG A 47 -3.45 -11.22 12.37
C ARG A 47 -3.68 -9.81 12.89
N GLY A 48 -3.29 -8.82 12.14
CA GLY A 48 -3.58 -7.44 12.46
C GLY A 48 -2.42 -6.52 12.11
N LEU A 49 -2.75 -5.42 11.45
CA LEU A 49 -1.83 -4.34 11.12
C LEU A 49 -2.53 -3.02 11.40
N VAL A 50 -1.79 -2.06 11.94
CA VAL A 50 -2.26 -0.69 12.04
C VAL A 50 -1.29 0.24 11.33
N VAL A 51 -1.81 1.34 10.81
CA VAL A 51 -1.01 2.39 10.19
C VAL A 51 -0.46 3.30 11.27
N HIS A 52 0.85 3.47 11.28
CA HIS A 52 1.50 4.44 12.15
C HIS A 52 1.60 5.80 11.47
N SER A 53 1.98 5.83 10.20
CA SER A 53 2.16 7.09 9.47
C SER A 53 2.11 6.86 7.97
N HIS A 54 1.76 7.92 7.24
CA HIS A 54 1.81 7.99 5.79
C HIS A 54 2.66 9.16 5.35
N GLU A 55 3.30 9.00 4.20
CA GLU A 55 3.98 10.09 3.51
C GLU A 55 3.69 9.94 2.03
N ILE A 56 3.14 10.98 1.40
CA ILE A 56 2.78 10.94 -0.01
C ILE A 56 3.35 12.20 -0.68
N THR A 57 3.95 12.00 -1.85
CA THR A 57 4.41 13.09 -2.69
C THR A 57 3.69 13.02 -4.03
N TYR A 58 3.09 14.12 -4.42
CA TYR A 58 2.34 14.23 -5.68
C TYR A 58 3.27 14.82 -6.74
N LYS A 59 3.49 14.04 -7.82
CA LYS A 59 4.43 14.42 -8.88
C LYS A 59 3.75 15.12 -10.02
N ARG A 60 2.47 14.79 -10.30
CA ARG A 60 1.69 15.38 -11.37
C ARG A 60 0.20 15.19 -11.11
N PRO A 61 -0.64 16.12 -11.58
CA PRO A 61 -2.09 15.94 -11.48
C PRO A 61 -2.56 14.76 -12.32
N VAL A 62 -3.62 14.09 -11.86
CA VAL A 62 -4.24 12.98 -12.58
C VAL A 62 -5.67 13.38 -12.92
N LEU A 63 -6.05 13.25 -14.19
CA LEU A 63 -7.42 13.42 -14.61
C LEU A 63 -8.15 12.10 -14.52
N TYR A 64 -9.42 12.15 -14.11
CA TYR A 64 -10.23 10.94 -14.10
C TYR A 64 -10.45 10.43 -15.52
N ASP A 65 -10.24 9.14 -15.74
CA ASP A 65 -10.67 8.46 -16.96
C ASP A 65 -10.93 6.97 -16.65
N ALA A 66 -11.29 6.21 -17.68
CA ALA A 66 -11.61 4.80 -17.52
C ALA A 66 -10.39 3.91 -17.34
N GLU A 67 -9.20 4.42 -17.64
CA GLU A 67 -7.96 3.66 -17.46
C GLU A 67 -7.60 3.61 -15.98
N PRO A 68 -7.35 2.42 -15.42
CA PRO A 68 -6.93 2.33 -14.02
C PRO A 68 -5.52 2.86 -13.84
N LEU A 69 -5.21 3.26 -12.59
CA LEU A 69 -3.83 3.57 -12.21
C LEU A 69 -3.07 2.27 -12.00
N GLU A 70 -1.82 2.25 -12.47
CA GLU A 70 -0.92 1.14 -12.16
C GLU A 70 -0.19 1.49 -10.86
N ILE A 71 -0.35 0.66 -9.84
CA ILE A 71 0.33 0.86 -8.56
C ILE A 71 1.32 -0.27 -8.33
N GLN A 72 2.58 0.10 -8.13
CA GLN A 72 3.63 -0.80 -7.73
C GLN A 72 3.83 -0.66 -6.23
N ILE A 73 4.03 -1.78 -5.54
CA ILE A 73 4.11 -1.83 -4.09
C ILE A 73 5.26 -2.75 -3.68
N TRP A 74 6.03 -2.33 -2.69
CA TRP A 74 7.11 -3.16 -2.12
C TRP A 74 7.32 -2.78 -0.66
N VAL A 75 8.15 -3.55 0.03
CA VAL A 75 8.36 -3.44 1.47
C VAL A 75 9.83 -3.17 1.74
N SER A 76 10.12 -2.39 2.78
CA SER A 76 11.50 -2.17 3.24
C SER A 76 11.53 -1.98 4.76
N ASN A 77 12.73 -1.87 5.30
CA ASN A 77 12.95 -1.60 6.73
C ASN A 77 12.14 -2.52 7.64
N VAL A 78 12.18 -3.83 7.35
CA VAL A 78 11.52 -4.81 8.20
C VAL A 78 12.30 -4.92 9.50
N ARG A 79 11.69 -4.48 10.59
CA ARG A 79 12.27 -4.48 11.93
C ARG A 79 11.54 -5.48 12.82
N ALA A 80 11.81 -5.44 14.13
CA ALA A 80 11.17 -6.39 15.04
C ALA A 80 9.65 -6.21 15.13
N ALA A 81 9.17 -4.95 15.04
CA ALA A 81 7.75 -4.63 15.26
C ALA A 81 7.23 -3.55 14.30
N SER A 82 7.89 -3.34 13.18
CA SER A 82 7.43 -2.38 12.17
C SER A 82 8.08 -2.66 10.83
N PHE A 83 7.46 -2.14 9.76
CA PHE A 83 8.06 -2.15 8.43
C PHE A 83 7.46 -1.02 7.60
N LEU A 84 8.13 -0.67 6.51
CA LEU A 84 7.65 0.33 5.56
C LEU A 84 7.07 -0.34 4.32
N CYS A 85 5.96 0.19 3.86
CA CYS A 85 5.33 -0.19 2.60
C CYS A 85 5.47 1.00 1.65
N HIS A 86 6.00 0.76 0.45
CA HIS A 86 6.24 1.80 -0.54
C HIS A 86 5.31 1.63 -1.72
N TYR A 87 4.95 2.75 -2.34
CA TYR A 87 4.08 2.76 -3.51
C TYR A 87 4.58 3.72 -4.57
N GLU A 88 4.35 3.34 -5.83
CA GLU A 88 4.45 4.25 -6.95
C GLU A 88 3.18 4.12 -7.78
N ALA A 89 2.53 5.25 -8.07
CA ALA A 89 1.31 5.27 -8.88
C ALA A 89 1.64 5.86 -10.25
N PHE A 90 1.29 5.12 -11.29
CA PHE A 90 1.53 5.51 -12.67
C PHE A 90 0.20 5.75 -13.37
N ASP A 91 0.10 6.90 -14.05
CA ASP A 91 -1.04 7.30 -14.87
C ASP A 91 -0.60 7.28 -16.31
N HIS A 92 -1.15 6.36 -17.11
CA HIS A 92 -0.73 6.18 -18.50
C HIS A 92 0.80 6.06 -18.64
N GLY A 93 1.39 5.27 -17.76
CA GLY A 93 2.82 5.00 -17.78
C GLY A 93 3.71 6.09 -17.20
N GLN A 94 3.13 7.17 -16.68
CA GLN A 94 3.90 8.28 -16.10
C GLN A 94 3.71 8.33 -14.60
N LEU A 95 4.80 8.49 -13.86
CA LEU A 95 4.76 8.55 -12.41
C LEU A 95 3.95 9.76 -11.93
N ALA A 96 2.87 9.50 -11.23
CA ALA A 96 1.96 10.53 -10.75
C ALA A 96 2.11 10.81 -9.25
N ALA A 97 2.41 9.79 -8.46
CA ALA A 97 2.57 9.95 -7.02
C ALA A 97 3.45 8.84 -6.46
N THR A 98 4.15 9.15 -5.38
CA THR A 98 4.88 8.16 -4.60
C THR A 98 4.38 8.22 -3.17
N GLY A 99 4.53 7.12 -2.44
CA GLY A 99 4.12 7.10 -1.05
C GLY A 99 4.84 6.06 -0.24
N GLN A 100 4.77 6.23 1.07
CA GLN A 100 5.19 5.18 2.00
C GLN A 100 4.30 5.20 3.23
N THR A 101 4.12 4.03 3.80
CA THR A 101 3.32 3.83 5.00
C THR A 101 4.13 3.03 5.99
N MET A 102 4.25 3.52 7.22
CA MET A 102 4.81 2.71 8.30
C MET A 102 3.69 1.89 8.90
N LEU A 103 3.85 0.58 8.88
CA LEU A 103 2.88 -0.38 9.41
C LEU A 103 3.44 -1.06 10.64
N VAL A 104 2.55 -1.26 11.62
CA VAL A 104 2.89 -1.88 12.89
C VAL A 104 1.95 -3.07 13.09
N PRO A 105 2.48 -4.30 13.20
CA PRO A 105 1.66 -5.44 13.59
C PRO A 105 1.02 -5.21 14.95
N PHE A 106 -0.22 -5.61 15.08
CA PHE A 106 -1.02 -5.30 16.25
C PHE A 106 -1.77 -6.53 16.74
N ASP A 107 -1.89 -6.65 18.06
CA ASP A 107 -2.67 -7.68 18.69
C ASP A 107 -3.96 -7.04 19.21
N PHE A 108 -5.06 -7.25 18.49
CA PHE A 108 -6.34 -6.63 18.83
C PHE A 108 -6.98 -7.27 20.07
N SER A 109 -6.58 -8.47 20.45
CA SER A 109 -7.09 -9.08 21.68
C SER A 109 -6.45 -8.47 22.92
N LEU A 110 -5.20 -8.03 22.82
CA LEU A 110 -4.46 -7.38 23.91
C LEU A 110 -4.39 -5.87 23.74
N ASP A 111 -4.91 -5.35 22.63
CA ASP A 111 -4.94 -3.93 22.29
C ASP A 111 -3.56 -3.28 22.38
N ARG A 112 -2.56 -3.90 21.75
CA ARG A 112 -1.19 -3.41 21.77
C ARG A 112 -0.40 -3.91 20.55
N PRO A 113 0.69 -3.21 20.19
CA PRO A 113 1.62 -3.69 19.16
C PRO A 113 2.23 -5.04 19.54
N ARG A 114 2.57 -5.81 18.53
CA ARG A 114 3.25 -7.09 18.68
C ARG A 114 4.44 -7.18 17.74
N ARG A 115 5.30 -8.15 17.98
CA ARG A 115 6.43 -8.41 17.10
C ARG A 115 5.98 -9.10 15.83
N ILE A 116 6.72 -8.85 14.75
CA ILE A 116 6.54 -9.58 13.49
C ILE A 116 6.99 -11.03 13.73
N THR A 117 6.15 -11.98 13.33
CA THR A 117 6.48 -13.40 13.48
C THR A 117 7.51 -13.82 12.43
N PRO A 118 8.23 -14.95 12.64
CA PRO A 118 9.15 -15.47 11.62
C PRO A 118 8.47 -15.76 10.29
N GLU A 119 7.24 -16.27 10.32
CA GLU A 119 6.46 -16.56 9.11
C GLU A 119 6.10 -15.27 8.37
N GLU A 120 5.74 -14.23 9.12
CA GLU A 120 5.45 -12.93 8.53
C GLU A 120 6.70 -12.31 7.91
N LYS A 121 7.87 -12.44 8.56
CA LYS A 121 9.13 -11.96 7.99
C LYS A 121 9.45 -12.67 6.67
N GLU A 122 9.20 -13.96 6.61
CA GLU A 122 9.42 -14.73 5.39
C GLU A 122 8.50 -14.26 4.27
N PHE A 123 7.24 -14.00 4.58
CA PHE A 123 6.30 -13.43 3.61
C PHE A 123 6.77 -12.07 3.11
N LEU A 124 7.13 -11.17 4.03
CA LEU A 124 7.58 -9.82 3.66
C LEU A 124 8.84 -9.85 2.81
N ALA A 125 9.73 -10.81 3.06
CA ALA A 125 10.98 -10.92 2.30
C ALA A 125 10.77 -11.13 0.80
N ARG A 126 9.60 -11.62 0.39
CA ARG A 126 9.27 -11.82 -1.02
C ARG A 126 8.98 -10.51 -1.75
N PHE A 127 8.75 -9.41 -1.04
CA PHE A 127 8.29 -8.15 -1.59
C PHE A 127 9.20 -6.98 -1.24
N THR A 128 10.48 -7.26 -0.93
CA THR A 128 11.41 -6.23 -0.49
C THR A 128 12.13 -5.53 -1.63
N ASP A 129 12.06 -6.07 -2.84
CA ASP A 129 12.76 -5.51 -3.98
C ASP A 129 11.95 -4.37 -4.60
N GLU A 130 12.59 -3.20 -4.75
CA GLU A 130 11.96 -2.10 -5.46
C GLU A 130 11.77 -2.50 -6.93
N PRO A 131 10.56 -2.33 -7.49
CA PRO A 131 10.33 -2.65 -8.89
C PRO A 131 11.22 -1.81 -9.80
N THR A 132 11.76 -2.44 -10.84
CA THR A 132 12.51 -1.73 -11.88
C THR A 132 11.61 -1.59 -13.10
N ASP A 133 11.63 -0.41 -13.68
CA ASP A 133 10.85 -0.12 -14.87
C ASP A 133 11.47 -0.73 -16.13
#